data_98efd3ef6110fd8ebd99812c8201fa05
#
_entry.id   98efd3ef6110fd8ebd99812c8201fa05
#
_cell.length_a   1.000
_cell.length_b   1.000
_cell.length_c   1.000
_cell.angle_alpha   90.00
_cell.angle_beta   90.00
_cell.angle_gamma   90.00
#
_symmetry.space_group_name_H-M   'P 1'
#
loop_
_entity.id
_entity.type
_entity.pdbx_description
1 polymer ?
#
loop_
_entity_poly.entity_id
_entity_poly.type
_entity_poly.pdbx_seq_one_letter_code
_entity_poly.pdbx_strand_id
1 'polypeptide(L)'
;MLKSNKMFNGMSIYVCSDLLKFFVNKIMPYLIYSFVLVSGDSDLCVPKETLSKEETLKLLKSNLLLKWYTQNTRIEKNDKIIQLPIGLDYHTILGNPNVKWHLPEEGILPQQQEEILINIIKESKPFYERNNKIFVNFTLNSDRFCQRKLALETISNDLLDIHINFIPRTQTWKKMSNYTFVLSPTGIGLDCHRTWEALCLGCIPIICVNEFKTLFHDLPVLIVNNWTEITKELLENTIEAFKNRTFNKNKITLQYWSEKINKTN
;
A
#
# COMPACT_ATOMS: atom_id res chain seq x y z
N MET A 1 3.44 31.32 4.47
CA MET A 1 2.11 31.90 4.78
C MET A 1 1.05 30.81 4.56
N LEU A 2 0.54 30.20 5.60
CA LEU A 2 -0.64 29.34 5.52
C LEU A 2 -1.83 30.27 5.26
N LYS A 3 -2.43 30.19 4.07
CA LYS A 3 -3.73 30.83 3.83
C LYS A 3 -4.70 30.20 4.83
N SER A 4 -5.30 31.00 5.71
CA SER A 4 -6.38 30.56 6.60
C SER A 4 -7.58 30.17 5.73
N ASN A 5 -7.63 28.91 5.28
CA ASN A 5 -8.85 28.38 4.70
C ASN A 5 -9.88 28.36 5.83
N LYS A 6 -10.99 29.05 5.65
CA LYS A 6 -12.11 29.01 6.58
C LYS A 6 -12.55 27.55 6.72
N MET A 7 -12.68 27.06 7.95
CA MET A 7 -13.26 25.74 8.19
C MET A 7 -14.72 25.72 7.73
N PHE A 8 -15.13 24.61 7.12
CA PHE A 8 -16.49 24.41 6.61
C PHE A 8 -16.91 22.94 6.83
N ASN A 9 -18.21 22.68 6.76
CA ASN A 9 -18.75 21.33 6.87
C ASN A 9 -18.23 20.43 5.73
N GLY A 10 -17.81 19.24 6.11
CA GLY A 10 -17.30 18.24 5.16
C GLY A 10 -15.81 18.38 4.81
N MET A 11 -15.08 19.34 5.38
CA MET A 11 -13.66 19.51 5.08
C MET A 11 -12.84 18.24 5.35
N SER A 12 -11.84 17.98 4.53
CA SER A 12 -10.88 16.90 4.77
C SER A 12 -9.74 17.39 5.67
N ILE A 13 -9.43 16.63 6.71
CA ILE A 13 -8.31 16.87 7.62
C ILE A 13 -7.33 15.72 7.51
N TYR A 14 -6.09 16.00 7.11
CA TYR A 14 -5.01 15.02 7.14
C TYR A 14 -4.28 15.09 8.48
N VAL A 15 -4.04 13.90 9.07
CA VAL A 15 -3.28 13.74 10.31
C VAL A 15 -2.33 12.55 10.13
N CYS A 16 -1.02 12.77 10.32
CA CYS A 16 -0.08 11.67 10.41
C CYS A 16 -0.54 10.68 11.50
N SER A 17 -0.49 9.38 11.22
CA SER A 17 -1.05 8.37 12.13
C SER A 17 -0.44 8.42 13.53
N ASP A 18 0.82 8.81 13.66
CA ASP A 18 1.52 8.99 14.94
C ASP A 18 0.96 10.13 15.78
N LEU A 19 0.28 11.10 15.15
CA LEU A 19 -0.33 12.27 15.80
C LEU A 19 -1.83 12.10 16.05
N LEU A 20 -2.43 10.96 15.74
CA LEU A 20 -3.86 10.72 15.93
C LEU A 20 -4.30 10.92 17.37
N LYS A 21 -3.49 10.48 18.33
CA LYS A 21 -3.78 10.68 19.77
C LYS A 21 -3.82 12.17 20.14
N PHE A 22 -2.89 12.95 19.63
CA PHE A 22 -2.88 14.40 19.82
C PHE A 22 -4.12 15.05 19.18
N PHE A 23 -4.43 14.66 17.95
CA PHE A 23 -5.60 15.16 17.23
C PHE A 23 -6.90 14.90 18.03
N VAL A 24 -7.14 13.66 18.44
CA VAL A 24 -8.37 13.25 19.17
C VAL A 24 -8.53 13.98 20.51
N ASN A 25 -7.42 14.23 21.20
CA ASN A 25 -7.49 14.81 22.55
C ASN A 25 -7.34 16.34 22.59
N LYS A 26 -6.63 16.93 21.62
CA LYS A 26 -6.26 18.35 21.66
C LYS A 26 -6.87 19.20 20.56
N ILE A 27 -7.25 18.60 19.43
CA ILE A 27 -7.80 19.35 18.29
C ILE A 27 -9.28 19.06 18.11
N MET A 28 -9.68 17.80 18.04
CA MET A 28 -11.04 17.38 17.75
C MET A 28 -12.09 18.01 18.71
N PRO A 29 -11.83 18.21 20.02
CA PRO A 29 -12.81 18.83 20.92
C PRO A 29 -13.21 20.27 20.57
N TYR A 30 -12.41 20.96 19.78
CA TYR A 30 -12.65 22.34 19.34
C TYR A 30 -13.23 22.44 17.94
N LEU A 31 -13.40 21.30 17.24
CA LEU A 31 -14.03 21.30 15.93
C LEU A 31 -15.54 21.52 16.08
N ILE A 32 -16.10 22.40 15.28
CA ILE A 32 -17.54 22.74 15.23
C ILE A 32 -18.18 22.37 13.89
N TYR A 33 -17.37 21.96 12.90
CA TYR A 33 -17.82 21.54 11.57
C TYR A 33 -17.59 20.04 11.39
N SER A 34 -18.46 19.41 10.61
CA SER A 34 -18.24 18.01 10.19
C SER A 34 -16.97 17.90 9.32
N PHE A 35 -16.31 16.75 9.40
CA PHE A 35 -15.05 16.53 8.70
C PHE A 35 -14.87 15.09 8.24
N VAL A 36 -14.06 14.93 7.21
CA VAL A 36 -13.47 13.65 6.79
C VAL A 36 -12.05 13.59 7.33
N LEU A 37 -11.72 12.55 8.08
CA LEU A 37 -10.36 12.33 8.57
C LEU A 37 -9.59 11.46 7.57
N VAL A 38 -8.38 11.88 7.22
CA VAL A 38 -7.43 11.09 6.43
C VAL A 38 -6.18 10.89 7.27
N SER A 39 -5.72 9.64 7.44
CA SER A 39 -4.49 9.38 8.18
C SER A 39 -3.59 8.36 7.50
N GLY A 40 -2.29 8.55 7.64
CA GLY A 40 -1.27 7.74 6.99
C GLY A 40 0.13 8.13 7.44
N ASP A 41 1.13 7.85 6.60
CA ASP A 41 2.55 8.20 6.81
C ASP A 41 3.10 7.61 8.12
N SER A 42 2.78 6.34 8.38
CA SER A 42 3.28 5.58 9.52
C SER A 42 3.09 4.08 9.31
N ASP A 43 4.01 3.28 9.82
CA ASP A 43 3.93 1.82 9.83
C ASP A 43 3.06 1.25 10.96
N LEU A 44 2.56 2.11 11.85
CA LEU A 44 1.74 1.68 12.99
C LEU A 44 0.38 1.15 12.55
N CYS A 45 -0.07 0.09 13.23
CA CYS A 45 -1.41 -0.46 13.03
C CYS A 45 -2.48 0.48 13.63
N VAL A 46 -3.32 1.04 12.77
CA VAL A 46 -4.37 1.99 13.16
C VAL A 46 -5.68 1.22 13.41
N PRO A 47 -6.42 1.52 14.47
CA PRO A 47 -6.12 2.44 15.58
C PRO A 47 -5.34 1.79 16.72
N LYS A 48 -5.10 0.48 16.66
CA LYS A 48 -4.65 -0.35 17.79
C LYS A 48 -3.36 0.18 18.46
N GLU A 49 -2.46 0.76 17.67
CA GLU A 49 -1.16 1.25 18.14
C GLU A 49 -1.11 2.78 18.25
N THR A 50 -2.10 3.46 17.70
CA THR A 50 -2.14 4.93 17.66
C THR A 50 -3.12 5.54 18.65
N LEU A 51 -4.16 4.79 19.04
CA LEU A 51 -5.24 5.26 19.95
C LEU A 51 -5.57 4.18 20.99
N SER A 52 -5.97 4.60 22.18
CA SER A 52 -6.63 3.71 23.15
C SER A 52 -8.03 3.33 22.65
N LYS A 53 -8.63 2.31 23.29
CA LYS A 53 -10.02 1.92 22.99
C LYS A 53 -10.99 3.09 23.21
N GLU A 54 -10.80 3.87 24.28
CA GLU A 54 -11.63 5.02 24.62
C GLU A 54 -11.48 6.14 23.58
N GLU A 55 -10.25 6.46 23.18
CA GLU A 55 -9.96 7.46 22.15
C GLU A 55 -10.55 7.04 20.80
N THR A 56 -10.43 5.76 20.45
CA THR A 56 -11.03 5.20 19.23
C THR A 56 -12.55 5.35 19.25
N LEU A 57 -13.19 4.99 20.36
CA LEU A 57 -14.64 5.14 20.53
C LEU A 57 -15.07 6.61 20.51
N LYS A 58 -14.31 7.50 21.16
CA LYS A 58 -14.55 8.94 21.13
C LYS A 58 -14.54 9.49 19.71
N LEU A 59 -13.55 9.09 18.90
CA LEU A 59 -13.45 9.50 17.52
C LEU A 59 -14.64 8.96 16.69
N LEU A 60 -14.90 7.65 16.75
CA LEU A 60 -15.92 7.00 15.92
C LEU A 60 -17.36 7.40 16.29
N LYS A 61 -17.62 7.70 17.57
CA LYS A 61 -18.95 8.19 18.04
C LYS A 61 -19.18 9.67 17.77
N SER A 62 -18.16 10.42 17.36
CA SER A 62 -18.34 11.85 17.04
C SER A 62 -19.31 12.01 15.87
N ASN A 63 -20.34 12.84 16.07
CA ASN A 63 -21.29 13.20 15.00
C ASN A 63 -20.64 14.09 13.91
N LEU A 64 -19.49 14.70 14.22
CA LEU A 64 -18.74 15.52 13.28
C LEU A 64 -17.87 14.69 12.35
N LEU A 65 -17.47 13.46 12.75
CA LEU A 65 -16.72 12.56 11.88
C LEU A 65 -17.66 11.93 10.85
N LEU A 66 -17.49 12.30 9.59
CA LEU A 66 -18.22 11.71 8.45
C LEU A 66 -17.63 10.36 8.05
N LYS A 67 -16.34 10.32 7.75
CA LYS A 67 -15.57 9.13 7.41
C LYS A 67 -14.12 9.30 7.88
N TRP A 68 -13.46 8.16 8.06
CA TRP A 68 -12.04 8.08 8.38
C TRP A 68 -11.34 7.18 7.36
N TYR A 69 -10.58 7.77 6.46
CA TYR A 69 -9.70 7.09 5.52
C TYR A 69 -8.35 6.88 6.18
N THR A 70 -7.89 5.64 6.33
CA THR A 70 -6.64 5.38 7.05
C THR A 70 -5.83 4.24 6.47
N GLN A 71 -4.51 4.44 6.41
CA GLN A 71 -3.54 3.38 6.10
C GLN A 71 -3.39 2.42 7.29
N ASN A 72 -2.88 1.23 7.02
CA ASN A 72 -2.49 0.23 8.04
C ASN A 72 -3.58 -0.08 9.08
N THR A 73 -4.87 -0.04 8.70
CA THR A 73 -5.97 -0.30 9.64
C THR A 73 -6.30 -1.78 9.76
N ARG A 74 -6.60 -2.23 10.98
CA ARG A 74 -7.10 -3.59 11.30
C ARG A 74 -8.59 -3.65 11.62
N ILE A 75 -9.34 -2.61 11.38
CA ILE A 75 -10.79 -2.63 11.58
C ILE A 75 -11.48 -3.01 10.28
N GLU A 76 -12.03 -4.21 10.24
CA GLU A 76 -12.68 -4.75 9.03
C GLU A 76 -14.11 -4.26 8.81
N LYS A 77 -14.84 -3.95 9.89
CA LYS A 77 -16.28 -3.64 9.82
C LYS A 77 -16.63 -2.42 10.67
N ASN A 78 -16.46 -1.27 10.10
CA ASN A 78 -17.00 -0.04 10.65
C ASN A 78 -17.37 0.88 9.51
N ASP A 79 -18.61 1.35 9.49
CA ASP A 79 -19.15 2.17 8.39
C ASP A 79 -18.40 3.49 8.21
N LYS A 80 -17.72 3.98 9.24
CA LYS A 80 -16.94 5.21 9.15
C LYS A 80 -15.49 5.00 8.71
N ILE A 81 -14.92 3.78 8.82
CA ILE A 81 -13.53 3.51 8.50
C ILE A 81 -13.41 2.94 7.09
N ILE A 82 -12.52 3.54 6.32
CA ILE A 82 -12.19 3.09 4.95
C ILE A 82 -10.68 2.88 4.89
N GLN A 83 -10.29 1.69 4.46
CA GLN A 83 -8.88 1.38 4.23
C GLN A 83 -8.34 2.23 3.08
N LEU A 84 -7.20 2.87 3.31
CA LEU A 84 -6.45 3.65 2.34
C LEU A 84 -5.15 2.92 2.00
N PRO A 85 -4.77 2.82 0.71
CA PRO A 85 -3.50 2.23 0.33
C PRO A 85 -2.31 3.07 0.80
N ILE A 86 -1.17 2.40 1.08
CA ILE A 86 0.09 3.13 1.28
C ILE A 86 0.60 3.70 -0.05
N GLY A 87 0.31 3.03 -1.17
CA GLY A 87 0.70 3.48 -2.51
C GLY A 87 2.19 3.43 -2.78
N LEU A 88 2.65 4.29 -3.68
CA LEU A 88 4.06 4.42 -4.06
C LEU A 88 4.79 5.39 -3.13
N ASP A 89 6.03 5.05 -2.77
CA ASP A 89 6.87 5.90 -1.94
C ASP A 89 7.70 6.88 -2.79
N TYR A 90 7.10 7.99 -3.17
CA TYR A 90 7.84 9.06 -3.85
C TYR A 90 8.51 10.04 -2.87
N HIS A 91 8.02 10.11 -1.63
CA HIS A 91 8.42 11.14 -0.67
C HIS A 91 9.78 10.85 -0.02
N THR A 92 10.15 9.60 0.15
CA THR A 92 11.43 9.26 0.83
C THR A 92 12.63 9.75 0.04
N ILE A 93 12.64 9.59 -1.30
CA ILE A 93 13.73 10.13 -2.14
C ILE A 93 13.70 11.66 -2.14
N LEU A 94 12.51 12.27 -2.22
CA LEU A 94 12.37 13.72 -2.18
C LEU A 94 12.91 14.31 -0.86
N GLY A 95 12.63 13.65 0.26
CA GLY A 95 13.11 14.08 1.59
C GLY A 95 14.58 13.76 1.87
N ASN A 96 15.11 12.69 1.27
CA ASN A 96 16.50 12.26 1.41
C ASN A 96 17.02 11.62 0.12
N PRO A 97 17.55 12.42 -0.84
CA PRO A 97 18.06 11.89 -2.11
C PRO A 97 19.30 11.00 -1.96
N ASN A 98 19.93 10.94 -0.78
CA ASN A 98 21.09 10.11 -0.52
C ASN A 98 20.74 8.70 0.03
N VAL A 99 19.48 8.30 -0.01
CA VAL A 99 19.12 6.93 0.38
C VAL A 99 19.80 5.91 -0.54
N LYS A 100 20.25 4.80 0.04
CA LYS A 100 21.05 3.79 -0.67
C LYS A 100 20.39 3.22 -1.93
N TRP A 101 19.08 3.20 -1.98
CA TRP A 101 18.29 2.64 -3.09
C TRP A 101 17.88 3.66 -4.16
N HIS A 102 18.48 4.85 -4.12
CA HIS A 102 18.36 5.88 -5.15
C HIS A 102 19.72 6.07 -5.85
N LEU A 103 19.72 6.21 -7.17
CA LEU A 103 20.90 6.54 -7.95
C LEU A 103 20.96 8.05 -8.21
N PRO A 104 22.13 8.69 -8.16
CA PRO A 104 22.24 10.14 -8.35
C PRO A 104 21.71 10.67 -9.69
N GLU A 105 21.74 9.83 -10.72
CA GLU A 105 21.21 10.13 -12.07
C GLU A 105 19.70 9.96 -12.21
N GLU A 106 19.05 9.40 -11.21
CA GLU A 106 17.59 9.23 -11.19
C GLU A 106 16.91 10.51 -10.70
N GLY A 107 15.69 10.75 -11.17
CA GLY A 107 14.89 11.88 -10.72
C GLY A 107 14.48 11.76 -9.25
N ILE A 108 14.55 12.86 -8.52
CA ILE A 108 14.17 12.95 -7.10
C ILE A 108 12.72 13.44 -6.92
N LEU A 109 12.20 14.22 -7.86
CA LEU A 109 10.83 14.72 -7.78
C LEU A 109 9.83 13.58 -8.05
N PRO A 110 8.65 13.60 -7.41
CA PRO A 110 7.62 12.59 -7.63
C PRO A 110 7.28 12.40 -9.12
N GLN A 111 7.19 13.49 -9.89
CA GLN A 111 6.93 13.45 -11.33
C GLN A 111 8.02 12.72 -12.11
N GLN A 112 9.29 12.97 -11.79
CA GLN A 112 10.42 12.30 -12.44
C GLN A 112 10.43 10.80 -12.14
N GLN A 113 10.17 10.43 -10.88
CA GLN A 113 10.06 9.01 -10.47
C GLN A 113 8.89 8.33 -11.19
N GLU A 114 7.76 9.00 -11.34
CA GLU A 114 6.59 8.49 -12.05
C GLU A 114 6.86 8.32 -13.55
N GLU A 115 7.56 9.26 -14.19
CA GLU A 115 7.96 9.16 -15.60
C GLU A 115 8.84 7.93 -15.85
N ILE A 116 9.80 7.65 -14.97
CA ILE A 116 10.64 6.44 -15.01
C ILE A 116 9.76 5.18 -14.93
N LEU A 117 8.84 5.14 -13.97
CA LEU A 117 7.92 4.01 -13.78
C LEU A 117 7.04 3.81 -15.04
N ILE A 118 6.47 4.88 -15.57
CA ILE A 118 5.64 4.84 -16.80
C ILE A 118 6.42 4.32 -17.99
N ASN A 119 7.69 4.72 -18.16
CA ASN A 119 8.52 4.22 -19.24
C ASN A 119 8.80 2.71 -19.11
N ILE A 120 9.08 2.23 -17.91
CA ILE A 120 9.22 0.79 -17.66
C ILE A 120 7.92 0.05 -18.00
N ILE A 121 6.76 0.58 -17.62
CA ILE A 121 5.45 -0.02 -17.92
C ILE A 121 5.21 -0.13 -19.43
N LYS A 122 5.55 0.93 -20.21
CA LYS A 122 5.37 0.93 -21.66
C LYS A 122 6.24 -0.12 -22.38
N GLU A 123 7.42 -0.41 -21.84
CA GLU A 123 8.35 -1.40 -22.39
C GLU A 123 8.06 -2.83 -21.92
N SER A 124 7.20 -2.98 -20.91
CA SER A 124 6.94 -4.27 -20.27
C SER A 124 5.98 -5.13 -21.10
N LYS A 125 6.24 -6.43 -21.14
CA LYS A 125 5.29 -7.41 -21.71
C LYS A 125 4.04 -7.54 -20.82
N PRO A 126 2.92 -8.03 -21.37
CA PRO A 126 1.79 -8.48 -20.56
C PRO A 126 2.24 -9.51 -19.52
N PHE A 127 1.62 -9.53 -18.33
CA PHE A 127 2.09 -10.41 -17.23
C PHE A 127 2.14 -11.89 -17.61
N TYR A 128 1.24 -12.37 -18.45
CA TYR A 128 1.16 -13.77 -18.90
C TYR A 128 2.23 -14.17 -19.92
N GLU A 129 3.09 -13.24 -20.35
CA GLU A 129 4.24 -13.49 -21.25
C GLU A 129 5.59 -13.29 -20.51
N ARG A 130 5.53 -13.08 -19.20
CA ARG A 130 6.71 -12.85 -18.34
C ARG A 130 7.19 -14.14 -17.70
N ASN A 131 8.29 -14.03 -16.95
CA ASN A 131 8.80 -15.14 -16.15
C ASN A 131 7.77 -15.54 -15.08
N ASN A 132 7.39 -16.80 -15.04
CA ASN A 132 6.40 -17.35 -14.13
C ASN A 132 6.92 -17.60 -12.70
N LYS A 133 8.24 -17.46 -12.47
CA LYS A 133 8.78 -17.47 -11.11
C LYS A 133 8.30 -16.26 -10.32
N ILE A 134 8.34 -16.39 -9.03
CA ILE A 134 7.96 -15.34 -8.08
C ILE A 134 9.19 -14.47 -7.80
N PHE A 135 9.13 -13.20 -8.18
CA PHE A 135 10.19 -12.24 -7.85
C PHE A 135 10.19 -11.94 -6.35
N VAL A 136 11.36 -12.05 -5.74
CA VAL A 136 11.58 -11.78 -4.31
C VAL A 136 12.68 -10.76 -4.13
N ASN A 137 12.33 -9.58 -3.61
CA ASN A 137 13.30 -8.54 -3.25
C ASN A 137 12.84 -7.79 -2.00
N PHE A 138 13.21 -8.30 -0.83
CA PHE A 138 12.97 -7.66 0.46
C PHE A 138 14.03 -8.07 1.48
N THR A 139 14.23 -7.23 2.50
CA THR A 139 15.11 -7.53 3.63
C THR A 139 14.34 -8.21 4.77
N LEU A 140 14.98 -9.15 5.47
CA LEU A 140 14.44 -9.75 6.69
C LEU A 140 14.55 -8.83 7.92
N ASN A 141 15.39 -7.79 7.87
CA ASN A 141 15.56 -6.86 8.99
C ASN A 141 14.30 -6.02 9.30
N SER A 142 13.36 -5.94 8.35
CA SER A 142 12.10 -5.22 8.50
C SER A 142 10.89 -6.16 8.49
N ASP A 143 11.01 -7.35 9.08
CA ASP A 143 9.98 -8.38 9.16
C ASP A 143 9.32 -8.42 10.54
N ARG A 144 8.58 -7.39 10.88
CA ARG A 144 7.93 -7.22 12.19
C ARG A 144 6.95 -8.35 12.53
N PHE A 145 6.27 -8.89 11.52
CA PHE A 145 5.23 -9.91 11.68
C PHE A 145 5.72 -11.31 11.32
N CYS A 146 7.04 -11.51 11.13
CA CYS A 146 7.69 -12.75 10.72
C CYS A 146 7.14 -13.37 9.43
N GLN A 147 6.42 -12.59 8.60
CA GLN A 147 5.79 -13.08 7.39
C GLN A 147 6.78 -13.27 6.23
N ARG A 148 7.83 -12.45 6.17
CA ARG A 148 8.89 -12.57 5.15
C ARG A 148 9.69 -13.85 5.34
N LYS A 149 10.12 -14.10 6.57
CA LYS A 149 10.84 -15.32 6.93
C LYS A 149 9.96 -16.56 6.68
N LEU A 150 8.73 -16.54 7.18
CA LEU A 150 7.80 -17.65 7.03
C LEU A 150 7.53 -17.97 5.55
N ALA A 151 7.33 -16.95 4.71
CA ALA A 151 7.12 -17.14 3.28
C ALA A 151 8.31 -17.83 2.61
N LEU A 152 9.55 -17.40 2.91
CA LEU A 152 10.76 -18.01 2.34
C LEU A 152 11.02 -19.45 2.84
N GLU A 153 10.63 -19.75 4.07
CA GLU A 153 10.78 -21.09 4.65
C GLU A 153 9.70 -22.07 4.16
N THR A 154 8.56 -21.55 3.67
CA THR A 154 7.39 -22.36 3.31
C THR A 154 7.26 -22.59 1.81
N ILE A 155 7.51 -21.57 1.01
CA ILE A 155 7.34 -21.63 -0.45
C ILE A 155 8.51 -22.42 -1.04
N SER A 156 8.22 -23.34 -1.98
CA SER A 156 9.26 -24.12 -2.65
C SER A 156 10.25 -23.21 -3.41
N ASN A 157 11.56 -23.45 -3.23
CA ASN A 157 12.64 -22.64 -3.79
C ASN A 157 12.66 -22.63 -5.32
N ASP A 158 12.16 -23.68 -5.97
CA ASP A 158 12.08 -23.75 -7.43
C ASP A 158 11.09 -22.72 -8.01
N LEU A 159 10.11 -22.29 -7.24
CA LEU A 159 9.17 -21.23 -7.61
C LEU A 159 9.70 -19.83 -7.38
N LEU A 160 10.73 -19.66 -6.55
CA LEU A 160 11.26 -18.35 -6.18
C LEU A 160 12.43 -17.92 -7.06
N ASP A 161 12.54 -16.63 -7.31
CA ASP A 161 13.74 -15.98 -7.84
C ASP A 161 14.14 -14.87 -6.86
N ILE A 162 15.16 -15.19 -6.03
CA ILE A 162 15.50 -14.40 -4.85
C ILE A 162 16.66 -13.46 -5.15
N HIS A 163 16.42 -12.16 -5.04
CA HIS A 163 17.37 -11.08 -5.21
C HIS A 163 17.70 -10.45 -3.85
N ILE A 164 18.59 -11.08 -3.08
CA ILE A 164 18.97 -10.62 -1.71
C ILE A 164 19.88 -9.40 -1.74
N ASN A 165 20.65 -9.23 -2.81
CA ASN A 165 21.54 -8.08 -2.92
C ASN A 165 20.73 -6.80 -3.04
N PHE A 166 21.21 -5.77 -2.39
CA PHE A 166 20.64 -4.44 -2.51
C PHE A 166 20.67 -3.97 -3.98
N ILE A 167 19.50 -3.60 -4.50
CA ILE A 167 19.32 -3.11 -5.87
C ILE A 167 18.65 -1.73 -5.79
N PRO A 168 19.15 -0.72 -6.51
CA PRO A 168 18.47 0.58 -6.63
C PRO A 168 17.03 0.45 -7.13
N ARG A 169 16.17 1.39 -6.75
CA ARG A 169 14.71 1.34 -7.01
C ARG A 169 14.41 1.13 -8.49
N THR A 170 14.98 1.93 -9.38
CA THR A 170 14.71 1.84 -10.82
C THR A 170 15.11 0.48 -11.39
N GLN A 171 16.26 -0.06 -10.95
CA GLN A 171 16.69 -1.40 -11.34
C GLN A 171 15.78 -2.48 -10.75
N THR A 172 15.28 -2.29 -9.53
CA THR A 172 14.28 -3.18 -8.91
C THR A 172 13.01 -3.20 -9.74
N TRP A 173 12.48 -2.04 -10.15
CA TRP A 173 11.29 -1.94 -10.99
C TRP A 173 11.50 -2.61 -12.36
N LYS A 174 12.65 -2.35 -13.03
CA LYS A 174 13.01 -3.00 -14.30
C LYS A 174 13.10 -4.53 -14.18
N LYS A 175 13.68 -5.04 -13.09
CA LYS A 175 13.72 -6.47 -12.84
C LYS A 175 12.34 -7.03 -12.56
N MET A 176 11.61 -6.42 -11.62
CA MET A 176 10.26 -6.81 -11.22
C MET A 176 9.31 -6.90 -12.42
N SER A 177 9.38 -5.95 -13.35
CA SER A 177 8.51 -5.93 -14.54
C SER A 177 8.73 -7.10 -15.52
N ASN A 178 9.77 -7.91 -15.34
CA ASN A 178 9.99 -9.12 -16.11
C ASN A 178 9.33 -10.38 -15.52
N TYR A 179 8.68 -10.26 -14.37
CA TYR A 179 8.03 -11.38 -13.68
C TYR A 179 6.51 -11.23 -13.66
N THR A 180 5.83 -12.37 -13.71
CA THR A 180 4.38 -12.42 -13.53
C THR A 180 4.01 -12.14 -12.07
N PHE A 181 4.73 -12.74 -11.15
CA PHE A 181 4.42 -12.70 -9.71
C PHE A 181 5.49 -11.97 -8.90
N VAL A 182 5.03 -11.29 -7.84
CA VAL A 182 5.89 -10.61 -6.86
C VAL A 182 5.48 -11.03 -5.46
N LEU A 183 6.40 -11.59 -4.68
CA LEU A 183 6.13 -11.95 -3.29
C LEU A 183 6.05 -10.68 -2.43
N SER A 184 4.90 -10.43 -1.82
CA SER A 184 4.66 -9.20 -1.05
C SER A 184 4.11 -9.47 0.35
N PRO A 185 4.86 -10.14 1.23
CA PRO A 185 4.51 -10.28 2.62
C PRO A 185 4.58 -8.93 3.34
N THR A 186 3.86 -8.81 4.46
CA THR A 186 3.93 -7.64 5.35
C THR A 186 5.37 -7.35 5.79
N GLY A 187 5.64 -6.10 6.13
CA GLY A 187 6.96 -5.65 6.60
C GLY A 187 6.89 -5.11 8.03
N ILE A 188 7.31 -3.85 8.21
CA ILE A 188 7.10 -3.11 9.46
C ILE A 188 5.62 -2.73 9.55
N GLY A 189 5.05 -2.17 8.49
CA GLY A 189 3.62 -1.95 8.32
C GLY A 189 2.90 -3.18 7.75
N LEU A 190 1.58 -3.14 7.79
CA LEU A 190 0.72 -4.19 7.23
C LEU A 190 0.64 -4.11 5.72
N ASP A 191 0.52 -2.91 5.17
CA ASP A 191 0.60 -2.63 3.74
C ASP A 191 2.04 -2.29 3.34
N CYS A 192 2.44 -2.65 2.14
CA CYS A 192 3.80 -2.45 1.65
C CYS A 192 3.80 -1.75 0.29
N HIS A 193 4.70 -0.78 0.11
CA HIS A 193 4.91 -0.10 -1.17
C HIS A 193 5.15 -1.07 -2.33
N ARG A 194 5.84 -2.20 -2.07
CA ARG A 194 6.10 -3.26 -3.05
C ARG A 194 4.82 -3.82 -3.69
N THR A 195 3.73 -3.95 -2.92
CA THR A 195 2.44 -4.40 -3.45
C THR A 195 1.94 -3.45 -4.54
N TRP A 196 2.04 -2.15 -4.27
CA TRP A 196 1.57 -1.09 -5.17
C TRP A 196 2.51 -0.90 -6.37
N GLU A 197 3.82 -1.02 -6.15
CA GLU A 197 4.82 -1.05 -7.23
C GLU A 197 4.56 -2.21 -8.20
N ALA A 198 4.32 -3.41 -7.68
CA ALA A 198 3.99 -4.59 -8.47
C ALA A 198 2.71 -4.39 -9.29
N LEU A 199 1.65 -3.84 -8.68
CA LEU A 199 0.39 -3.52 -9.36
C LEU A 199 0.57 -2.49 -10.48
N CYS A 200 1.33 -1.42 -10.23
CA CYS A 200 1.64 -0.40 -11.24
C CYS A 200 2.42 -0.98 -12.42
N LEU A 201 3.38 -1.87 -12.15
CA LEU A 201 4.18 -2.56 -13.16
C LEU A 201 3.40 -3.67 -13.88
N GLY A 202 2.14 -3.91 -13.51
CA GLY A 202 1.30 -4.93 -14.10
C GLY A 202 1.67 -6.36 -13.70
N CYS A 203 2.39 -6.54 -12.59
CA CYS A 203 2.63 -7.83 -11.96
C CYS A 203 1.45 -8.23 -11.08
N ILE A 204 1.41 -9.50 -10.67
CA ILE A 204 0.47 -10.04 -9.70
C ILE A 204 1.19 -10.15 -8.35
N PRO A 205 0.98 -9.24 -7.39
CA PRO A 205 1.52 -9.40 -6.06
C PRO A 205 0.83 -10.58 -5.35
N ILE A 206 1.62 -11.37 -4.63
CA ILE A 206 1.13 -12.47 -3.76
C ILE A 206 1.19 -11.99 -2.33
N ILE A 207 0.05 -11.99 -1.66
CA ILE A 207 -0.10 -11.62 -0.25
C ILE A 207 -0.78 -12.75 0.53
N CYS A 208 -0.40 -12.90 1.80
CA CYS A 208 -1.12 -13.77 2.71
C CYS A 208 -2.31 -12.99 3.32
N VAL A 209 -3.43 -13.67 3.54
CA VAL A 209 -4.65 -13.05 4.09
C VAL A 209 -4.32 -12.28 5.35
N ASN A 210 -4.69 -11.04 5.30
CA ASN A 210 -4.69 -10.12 6.41
C ASN A 210 -5.96 -9.27 6.32
N GLU A 211 -6.09 -8.31 7.17
CA GLU A 211 -7.23 -7.41 7.26
C GLU A 211 -7.39 -6.49 6.01
N PHE A 212 -6.49 -6.58 5.01
CA PHE A 212 -6.52 -5.78 3.78
C PHE A 212 -7.28 -6.41 2.62
N LYS A 213 -7.90 -7.58 2.79
CA LYS A 213 -8.60 -8.29 1.72
C LYS A 213 -9.58 -7.41 0.94
N THR A 214 -10.28 -6.50 1.63
CA THR A 214 -11.24 -5.58 1.01
C THR A 214 -10.58 -4.50 0.16
N LEU A 215 -9.36 -4.07 0.54
CA LEU A 215 -8.59 -3.08 -0.21
C LEU A 215 -8.21 -3.61 -1.59
N PHE A 216 -7.82 -4.88 -1.66
CA PHE A 216 -7.36 -5.54 -2.88
C PHE A 216 -8.48 -6.17 -3.73
N HIS A 217 -9.73 -6.14 -3.25
CA HIS A 217 -10.86 -6.59 -4.05
C HIS A 217 -10.89 -5.82 -5.39
N ASP A 218 -11.09 -6.51 -6.49
CA ASP A 218 -11.05 -5.99 -7.86
C ASP A 218 -9.67 -5.56 -8.40
N LEU A 219 -8.59 -5.86 -7.69
CA LEU A 219 -7.23 -5.71 -8.17
C LEU A 219 -6.61 -7.08 -8.52
N PRO A 220 -5.64 -7.15 -9.44
CA PRO A 220 -4.95 -8.39 -9.80
C PRO A 220 -3.96 -8.81 -8.70
N VAL A 221 -4.49 -9.25 -7.55
CA VAL A 221 -3.71 -9.69 -6.39
C VAL A 221 -4.04 -11.15 -6.10
N LEU A 222 -3.03 -12.00 -6.00
CA LEU A 222 -3.20 -13.37 -5.52
C LEU A 222 -3.17 -13.35 -3.98
N ILE A 223 -4.32 -13.64 -3.38
CA ILE A 223 -4.48 -13.68 -1.93
C ILE A 223 -4.55 -15.15 -1.49
N VAL A 224 -3.59 -15.58 -0.65
CA VAL A 224 -3.57 -16.93 -0.06
C VAL A 224 -3.88 -16.86 1.44
N ASN A 225 -4.43 -17.93 2.02
CA ASN A 225 -4.67 -17.98 3.47
C ASN A 225 -3.38 -18.32 4.25
N ASN A 226 -2.50 -19.09 3.64
CA ASN A 226 -1.17 -19.35 4.13
C ASN A 226 -0.19 -19.60 2.96
N TRP A 227 1.11 -19.51 3.23
CA TRP A 227 2.13 -19.63 2.21
C TRP A 227 2.25 -21.05 1.63
N THR A 228 1.73 -22.07 2.31
CA THR A 228 1.73 -23.47 1.82
C THR A 228 0.79 -23.68 0.64
N GLU A 229 -0.16 -22.77 0.39
CA GLU A 229 -1.05 -22.84 -0.76
C GLU A 229 -0.33 -22.54 -2.08
N ILE A 230 0.85 -21.91 -2.04
CA ILE A 230 1.58 -21.51 -3.24
C ILE A 230 2.23 -22.73 -3.87
N THR A 231 1.62 -23.16 -4.98
CA THR A 231 2.09 -24.26 -5.82
C THR A 231 2.22 -23.79 -7.26
N LYS A 232 2.95 -24.53 -8.09
CA LYS A 232 3.05 -24.27 -9.51
C LYS A 232 1.66 -24.24 -10.17
N GLU A 233 0.81 -25.18 -9.81
CA GLU A 233 -0.56 -25.28 -10.32
C GLU A 233 -1.40 -24.03 -9.95
N LEU A 234 -1.32 -23.54 -8.70
CA LEU A 234 -2.02 -22.32 -8.28
C LEU A 234 -1.56 -21.12 -9.11
N LEU A 235 -0.25 -20.99 -9.35
CA LEU A 235 0.29 -19.88 -10.15
C LEU A 235 -0.20 -19.95 -11.60
N GLU A 236 -0.17 -21.12 -12.23
CA GLU A 236 -0.64 -21.33 -13.61
C GLU A 236 -2.15 -21.03 -13.72
N ASN A 237 -2.97 -21.55 -12.80
CA ASN A 237 -4.41 -21.29 -12.74
C ASN A 237 -4.71 -19.81 -12.52
N THR A 238 -3.89 -19.10 -11.72
CA THR A 238 -4.03 -17.66 -11.49
C THR A 238 -3.77 -16.86 -12.76
N ILE A 239 -2.74 -17.21 -13.54
CA ILE A 239 -2.46 -16.57 -14.82
C ILE A 239 -3.67 -16.70 -15.75
N GLU A 240 -4.19 -17.91 -15.95
CA GLU A 240 -5.33 -18.14 -16.84
C GLU A 240 -6.59 -17.41 -16.38
N ALA A 241 -6.88 -17.43 -15.07
CA ALA A 241 -8.02 -16.73 -14.51
C ALA A 241 -7.91 -15.21 -14.67
N PHE A 242 -6.71 -14.64 -14.47
CA PHE A 242 -6.51 -13.19 -14.50
C PHE A 242 -6.37 -12.65 -15.92
N LYS A 243 -5.87 -13.44 -16.87
CA LYS A 243 -5.74 -13.08 -18.29
C LYS A 243 -7.09 -12.65 -18.89
N ASN A 244 -8.16 -13.31 -18.49
CA ASN A 244 -9.51 -13.09 -19.00
C ASN A 244 -10.37 -12.19 -18.10
N ARG A 245 -9.81 -11.65 -17.01
CA ARG A 245 -10.56 -10.83 -16.05
C ARG A 245 -10.24 -9.34 -16.21
N THR A 246 -11.28 -8.53 -16.16
CA THR A 246 -11.14 -7.07 -16.06
C THR A 246 -10.99 -6.65 -14.59
N PHE A 247 -9.99 -5.85 -14.31
CA PHE A 247 -9.69 -5.31 -12.98
C PHE A 247 -9.91 -3.80 -12.93
N ASN A 248 -10.31 -3.29 -11.77
CA ASN A 248 -10.49 -1.86 -11.56
C ASN A 248 -9.16 -1.16 -11.25
N LYS A 249 -8.36 -0.93 -12.30
CA LYS A 249 -7.05 -0.27 -12.18
C LYS A 249 -7.12 1.17 -11.66
N ASN A 250 -8.29 1.80 -11.63
CA ASN A 250 -8.40 3.15 -11.07
C ASN A 250 -8.02 3.19 -9.59
N LYS A 251 -8.22 2.08 -8.85
CA LYS A 251 -7.85 1.98 -7.43
C LYS A 251 -6.35 2.17 -7.14
N ILE A 252 -5.47 2.08 -8.13
CA ILE A 252 -4.03 2.35 -7.96
C ILE A 252 -3.67 3.81 -8.22
N THR A 253 -4.64 4.67 -8.54
CA THR A 253 -4.41 6.08 -8.86
C THR A 253 -4.75 7.02 -7.71
N LEU A 254 -4.00 8.10 -7.56
CA LEU A 254 -4.28 9.17 -6.61
C LEU A 254 -5.64 9.82 -6.90
N GLN A 255 -5.99 9.97 -8.16
CA GLN A 255 -7.27 10.56 -8.57
C GLN A 255 -8.47 9.80 -7.99
N TYR A 256 -8.48 8.47 -8.08
CA TYR A 256 -9.57 7.65 -7.55
C TYR A 256 -9.81 7.91 -6.05
N TRP A 257 -8.74 7.94 -5.26
CA TRP A 257 -8.84 8.13 -3.81
C TRP A 257 -9.20 9.57 -3.46
N SER A 258 -8.64 10.56 -4.17
CA SER A 258 -8.98 11.97 -4.00
C SER A 258 -10.46 12.22 -4.30
N GLU A 259 -10.99 11.70 -5.41
CA GLU A 259 -12.41 11.80 -5.72
C GLU A 259 -13.30 11.11 -4.69
N LYS A 260 -12.89 9.93 -4.21
CA LYS A 260 -13.63 9.17 -3.20
C LYS A 260 -13.72 9.92 -1.87
N ILE A 261 -12.62 10.53 -1.44
CA ILE A 261 -12.56 11.36 -0.24
C ILE A 261 -13.46 12.59 -0.42
N ASN A 262 -13.34 13.30 -1.54
CA ASN A 262 -14.10 14.51 -1.82
C ASN A 262 -15.61 14.27 -1.97
N LYS A 263 -16.04 13.12 -2.49
CA LYS A 263 -17.47 12.75 -2.58
C LYS A 263 -18.11 12.41 -1.22
N THR A 264 -17.30 12.29 -0.18
CA THR A 264 -17.77 12.02 1.20
C THR A 264 -18.12 13.34 1.93
N ASN A 265 -17.67 14.45 1.40
CA ASN A 265 -17.82 15.80 1.96
C ASN A 265 -19.24 16.33 1.83
#